data_3c4bbfe25404c03705094e251f48beb5
#
_entry.id   3c4bbfe25404c03705094e251f48beb5
#
_cell.length_a   1.000
_cell.length_b   1.000
_cell.length_c   1.000
_cell.angle_alpha   90.00
_cell.angle_beta   90.00
_cell.angle_gamma   90.00
#
_symmetry.space_group_name_H-M   'P 1'
#
loop_
_entity.id
_entity.type
_entity.pdbx_description
1 polymer ?
#
loop_
_entity_poly.entity_id
_entity_poly.type
_entity_poly.pdbx_seq_one_letter_code
_entity_poly.pdbx_strand_id
1 'polypeptide(L)'
;FPYKYEAEYTMTTANSRTPNTYGYYTSLKEVPQRSKGETYNGSWQAFAMNDYVFRYSDVMLMRAEALIELDRLPEALNIINDIRHRASLSIDKHISYAKDQCEIALYPEGYFTTKEIARKCLRWERRLEMAMENGRFFDLRRWGIASKTLNAYFQSEQNDVYEGQAYGQYYKDAH
;
A
#
# COMPACT_ATOMS: atom_id res chain seq x y z
N PHE A 1 -19.14 -1.30 -4.80
CA PHE A 1 -18.24 -0.62 -5.74
C PHE A 1 -18.60 -1.03 -7.15
N PRO A 2 -19.13 -0.13 -7.97
CA PRO A 2 -19.44 -0.45 -9.36
C PRO A 2 -18.18 -0.33 -10.21
N TYR A 3 -17.23 -1.25 -10.03
CA TYR A 3 -16.03 -1.26 -10.83
C TYR A 3 -16.19 -2.13 -12.05
N LYS A 4 -16.00 -1.57 -13.22
CA LYS A 4 -15.90 -2.30 -14.47
C LYS A 4 -14.48 -2.84 -14.68
N TYR A 5 -13.90 -3.47 -13.67
CA TYR A 5 -12.58 -4.10 -13.78
C TYR A 5 -12.55 -5.21 -14.81
N GLU A 6 -13.67 -5.89 -14.99
CA GLU A 6 -13.79 -7.03 -15.89
C GLU A 6 -13.49 -6.70 -17.34
N ALA A 7 -13.72 -5.45 -17.74
CA ALA A 7 -13.46 -5.02 -19.11
C ALA A 7 -11.96 -4.74 -19.36
N GLU A 8 -11.26 -4.18 -18.38
CA GLU A 8 -9.88 -3.70 -18.51
C GLU A 8 -8.85 -4.65 -17.92
N TYR A 9 -9.19 -5.32 -16.82
CA TYR A 9 -8.28 -6.23 -16.14
C TYR A 9 -8.70 -7.68 -16.34
N THR A 10 -7.75 -8.60 -16.20
CA THR A 10 -8.00 -10.05 -16.36
C THR A 10 -8.81 -10.67 -15.23
N MET A 11 -9.14 -9.91 -14.20
CA MET A 11 -9.98 -10.35 -13.11
C MET A 11 -11.44 -10.45 -13.54
N THR A 12 -12.09 -11.54 -13.20
CA THR A 12 -13.48 -11.83 -13.56
C THR A 12 -14.50 -11.23 -12.60
N THR A 13 -14.09 -10.71 -11.47
CA THR A 13 -14.96 -10.10 -10.47
C THR A 13 -14.37 -8.81 -9.93
N ALA A 14 -15.21 -7.80 -9.74
CA ALA A 14 -14.83 -6.53 -9.13
C ALA A 14 -14.42 -6.69 -7.66
N ASN A 15 -14.80 -7.78 -7.02
CA ASN A 15 -14.54 -8.11 -5.62
C ASN A 15 -13.66 -9.36 -5.53
N SER A 16 -13.00 -9.53 -4.40
CA SER A 16 -12.31 -10.76 -4.11
C SER A 16 -13.25 -11.97 -4.29
N ARG A 17 -12.79 -12.99 -5.01
CA ARG A 17 -13.56 -14.23 -5.25
C ARG A 17 -13.94 -14.92 -3.94
N THR A 18 -13.11 -14.80 -2.93
CA THR A 18 -13.33 -15.34 -1.58
C THR A 18 -13.04 -14.25 -0.55
N PRO A 19 -13.98 -13.30 -0.36
CA PRO A 19 -13.75 -12.15 0.53
C PRO A 19 -13.41 -12.57 1.96
N ASN A 20 -13.96 -13.67 2.41
CA ASN A 20 -13.68 -14.20 3.75
C ASN A 20 -12.25 -14.70 3.95
N THR A 21 -11.53 -15.04 2.85
CA THR A 21 -10.15 -15.52 2.90
C THR A 21 -9.14 -14.41 2.57
N TYR A 22 -9.46 -13.57 1.58
CA TYR A 22 -8.52 -12.59 1.03
C TYR A 22 -8.92 -11.13 1.29
N GLY A 23 -10.05 -10.90 1.99
CA GLY A 23 -10.62 -9.57 2.18
C GLY A 23 -11.41 -9.07 0.97
N TYR A 24 -12.04 -7.91 1.15
CA TYR A 24 -12.94 -7.32 0.15
C TYR A 24 -12.22 -6.53 -0.95
N TYR A 25 -10.94 -6.22 -0.76
CA TYR A 25 -10.17 -5.35 -1.67
C TYR A 25 -9.01 -6.11 -2.28
N THR A 26 -8.82 -5.92 -3.58
CA THR A 26 -7.73 -6.55 -4.33
C THR A 26 -6.79 -5.47 -4.86
N SER A 27 -5.48 -5.74 -4.83
CA SER A 27 -4.48 -4.86 -5.43
C SER A 27 -4.61 -4.84 -6.96
N LEU A 28 -4.43 -3.67 -7.56
CA LEU A 28 -4.31 -3.52 -9.01
C LEU A 28 -2.87 -3.34 -9.48
N LYS A 29 -1.91 -3.25 -8.57
CA LYS A 29 -0.51 -2.96 -8.91
C LYS A 29 0.12 -4.03 -9.81
N GLU A 30 -0.27 -5.27 -9.59
CA GLU A 30 0.30 -6.44 -10.28
C GLU A 30 -0.72 -7.13 -11.20
N VAL A 31 -1.79 -6.41 -11.54
CA VAL A 31 -2.82 -6.95 -12.45
C VAL A 31 -2.57 -6.43 -13.86
N PRO A 32 -2.31 -7.32 -14.83
CA PRO A 32 -2.06 -6.92 -16.20
C PRO A 32 -3.32 -6.30 -16.84
N GLN A 33 -3.12 -5.22 -17.58
CA GLN A 33 -4.18 -4.54 -18.31
C GLN A 33 -4.34 -5.11 -19.72
N ARG A 34 -5.57 -5.47 -20.10
CA ARG A 34 -5.87 -6.01 -21.43
C ARG A 34 -5.57 -5.03 -22.54
N SER A 35 -5.88 -3.76 -22.36
CA SER A 35 -5.63 -2.70 -23.34
C SER A 35 -4.15 -2.51 -23.66
N LYS A 36 -3.25 -2.88 -22.73
CA LYS A 36 -1.81 -2.80 -22.94
C LYS A 36 -1.19 -4.06 -23.56
N GLY A 37 -2.00 -5.09 -23.81
CA GLY A 37 -1.49 -6.37 -24.34
C GLY A 37 -0.58 -7.13 -23.36
N GLU A 38 -0.65 -6.84 -22.07
CA GLU A 38 0.19 -7.44 -21.02
C GLU A 38 -0.23 -8.86 -20.66
N THR A 39 -1.31 -9.37 -21.29
CA THR A 39 -1.84 -10.70 -21.02
C THR A 39 -1.45 -11.68 -22.11
N TYR A 40 -1.10 -12.89 -21.72
CA TYR A 40 -0.82 -14.00 -22.64
C TYR A 40 -1.88 -15.10 -22.49
N ASN A 41 -2.46 -15.52 -23.63
CA ASN A 41 -3.44 -16.60 -23.69
C ASN A 41 -2.76 -17.97 -23.84
N GLY A 42 -2.05 -18.39 -22.81
CA GLY A 42 -1.42 -19.71 -22.80
C GLY A 42 -1.93 -20.56 -21.63
N SER A 43 -1.65 -21.86 -21.68
CA SER A 43 -1.98 -22.81 -20.61
C SER A 43 -1.29 -22.47 -19.28
N TRP A 44 -0.21 -21.73 -19.33
CA TRP A 44 0.52 -21.18 -18.20
C TRP A 44 0.26 -19.68 -18.18
N GLN A 45 -0.44 -19.17 -17.21
CA GLN A 45 -0.78 -17.74 -17.06
C GLN A 45 0.48 -16.87 -17.02
N ALA A 46 1.14 -16.74 -18.17
CA ALA A 46 2.32 -15.90 -18.33
C ALA A 46 1.88 -14.47 -18.66
N PHE A 47 2.50 -13.50 -18.04
CA PHE A 47 2.26 -12.09 -18.24
C PHE A 47 3.49 -11.42 -18.84
N ALA A 48 3.29 -10.45 -19.71
CA ALA A 48 4.37 -9.62 -20.24
C ALA A 48 4.70 -8.42 -19.34
N MET A 49 4.10 -8.35 -18.17
CA MET A 49 4.33 -7.27 -17.19
C MET A 49 5.68 -7.52 -16.48
N ASN A 50 6.48 -6.46 -16.36
CA ASN A 50 7.74 -6.53 -15.64
C ASN A 50 7.53 -6.64 -14.13
N ASP A 51 8.22 -7.56 -13.49
CA ASP A 51 8.33 -7.62 -12.03
C ASP A 51 9.33 -6.57 -11.53
N TYR A 52 8.89 -5.76 -10.58
CA TYR A 52 9.74 -4.76 -9.95
C TYR A 52 10.43 -5.34 -8.73
N VAL A 53 11.74 -5.54 -8.81
CA VAL A 53 12.55 -5.89 -7.63
C VAL A 53 12.71 -4.65 -6.72
N PHE A 54 12.95 -3.50 -7.33
CA PHE A 54 13.00 -2.19 -6.66
C PHE A 54 12.33 -1.13 -7.51
N ARG A 55 11.66 -0.19 -6.86
CA ARG A 55 11.08 1.00 -7.49
C ARG A 55 11.82 2.25 -7.03
N TYR A 56 11.81 3.27 -7.87
CA TYR A 56 12.44 4.55 -7.53
C TYR A 56 11.86 5.17 -6.25
N SER A 57 10.56 5.03 -6.01
CA SER A 57 9.92 5.47 -4.77
C SER A 57 10.47 4.78 -3.53
N ASP A 58 10.85 3.51 -3.62
CA ASP A 58 11.47 2.79 -2.50
C ASP A 58 12.84 3.38 -2.16
N VAL A 59 13.67 3.66 -3.17
CA VAL A 59 14.97 4.31 -3.00
C VAL A 59 14.80 5.72 -2.42
N MET A 60 13.82 6.49 -2.88
CA MET A 60 13.49 7.80 -2.32
C MET A 60 13.13 7.71 -0.83
N LEU A 61 12.29 6.75 -0.46
CA LEU A 61 11.89 6.54 0.94
C LEU A 61 13.04 6.04 1.82
N MET A 62 13.94 5.20 1.29
CA MET A 62 15.18 4.84 1.98
C MET A 62 16.09 6.06 2.22
N ARG A 63 16.21 6.92 1.21
CA ARG A 63 16.96 8.18 1.35
C ARG A 63 16.31 9.11 2.38
N ALA A 64 14.99 9.26 2.35
CA ALA A 64 14.28 10.07 3.34
C ALA A 64 14.49 9.55 4.76
N GLU A 65 14.49 8.23 4.95
CA GLU A 65 14.78 7.62 6.25
C GLU A 65 16.21 7.94 6.74
N ALA A 66 17.20 7.79 5.87
CA ALA A 66 18.58 8.14 6.21
C ALA A 66 18.72 9.63 6.58
N LEU A 67 18.04 10.53 5.86
CA LEU A 67 18.04 11.96 6.16
C LEU A 67 17.40 12.26 7.54
N ILE A 68 16.33 11.57 7.90
CA ILE A 68 15.72 11.69 9.22
C ILE A 68 16.70 11.28 10.31
N GLU A 69 17.41 10.18 10.13
CA GLU A 69 18.39 9.71 11.13
C GLU A 69 19.61 10.67 11.26
N LEU A 70 19.92 11.39 10.20
CA LEU A 70 20.96 12.43 10.17
C LEU A 70 20.50 13.83 10.60
N ASP A 71 19.27 13.97 11.15
CA ASP A 71 18.66 15.26 11.51
C ASP A 71 18.44 16.25 10.34
N ARG A 72 18.46 15.78 9.10
CA ARG A 72 18.19 16.58 7.91
C ARG A 72 16.69 16.55 7.57
N LEU A 73 15.87 16.97 8.54
CA LEU A 73 14.40 16.82 8.51
C LEU A 73 13.72 17.57 7.34
N PRO A 74 14.13 18.82 6.98
CA PRO A 74 13.52 19.51 5.83
C PRO A 74 13.74 18.78 4.50
N GLU A 75 14.91 18.19 4.30
CA GLU A 75 15.19 17.44 3.08
C GLU A 75 14.39 16.15 2.99
N ALA A 76 14.20 15.46 4.12
CA ALA A 76 13.35 14.30 4.18
C ALA A 76 11.88 14.64 3.88
N LEU A 77 11.40 15.78 4.40
CA LEU A 77 10.06 16.29 4.15
C LEU A 77 9.83 16.53 2.65
N ASN A 78 10.79 17.14 1.97
CA ASN A 78 10.71 17.40 0.53
C ASN A 78 10.56 16.09 -0.25
N ILE A 79 11.36 15.07 0.05
CA ILE A 79 11.28 13.77 -0.62
C ILE A 79 9.90 13.11 -0.41
N ILE A 80 9.39 13.15 0.81
CA ILE A 80 8.07 12.57 1.11
C ILE A 80 6.97 13.35 0.36
N ASN A 81 7.08 14.67 0.31
CA ASN A 81 6.12 15.50 -0.43
C ASN A 81 6.20 15.28 -1.95
N ASP A 82 7.38 14.99 -2.51
CA ASP A 82 7.51 14.63 -3.93
C ASP A 82 6.73 13.35 -4.26
N ILE A 83 6.80 12.35 -3.38
CA ILE A 83 6.02 11.10 -3.53
C ILE A 83 4.53 11.37 -3.44
N ARG A 84 4.09 12.17 -2.46
CA ARG A 84 2.69 12.54 -2.26
C ARG A 84 2.15 13.37 -3.44
N HIS A 85 2.94 14.32 -3.93
CA HIS A 85 2.58 15.12 -5.11
C HIS A 85 2.41 14.23 -6.35
N ARG A 86 3.35 13.32 -6.60
CA ARG A 86 3.21 12.35 -7.70
C ARG A 86 1.93 11.51 -7.56
N ALA A 87 1.64 11.03 -6.35
CA ALA A 87 0.45 10.24 -6.09
C ALA A 87 -0.84 11.05 -6.34
N SER A 88 -0.88 12.33 -5.95
CA SER A 88 -2.03 13.21 -6.21
C SER A 88 -2.30 13.39 -7.70
N LEU A 89 -1.25 13.54 -8.52
CA LEU A 89 -1.37 13.64 -9.97
C LEU A 89 -1.88 12.35 -10.63
N SER A 90 -1.70 11.21 -9.98
CA SER A 90 -2.16 9.91 -10.51
C SER A 90 -3.66 9.70 -10.33
N ILE A 91 -4.29 10.34 -9.36
CA ILE A 91 -5.74 10.26 -9.11
C ILE A 91 -6.51 10.74 -10.34
N ASP A 92 -6.11 11.85 -10.93
CA ASP A 92 -6.78 12.43 -12.09
C ASP A 92 -6.70 11.56 -13.35
N LYS A 93 -5.65 10.76 -13.47
CA LYS A 93 -5.40 9.96 -14.68
C LYS A 93 -6.04 8.57 -14.66
N HIS A 94 -6.16 7.98 -13.50
CA HIS A 94 -6.48 6.57 -13.39
C HIS A 94 -7.78 6.27 -12.63
N ILE A 95 -8.27 7.22 -11.84
CA ILE A 95 -9.37 6.99 -10.92
C ILE A 95 -10.33 8.20 -10.94
N SER A 96 -10.95 8.44 -12.09
CA SER A 96 -11.82 9.61 -12.30
C SER A 96 -12.96 9.76 -11.27
N TYR A 97 -13.45 8.63 -10.72
CA TYR A 97 -14.51 8.64 -9.70
C TYR A 97 -14.00 8.90 -8.28
N ALA A 98 -12.71 8.72 -8.00
CA ALA A 98 -12.12 9.00 -6.69
C ALA A 98 -11.61 10.44 -6.56
N LYS A 99 -11.63 11.20 -7.65
CA LYS A 99 -11.16 12.59 -7.68
C LYS A 99 -11.80 13.46 -6.60
N ASP A 100 -13.11 13.30 -6.42
CA ASP A 100 -13.89 14.07 -5.44
C ASP A 100 -13.87 13.47 -4.02
N GLN A 101 -13.28 12.29 -3.84
CA GLN A 101 -13.29 11.54 -2.59
C GLN A 101 -11.89 11.31 -1.99
N CYS A 102 -10.84 11.64 -2.74
CA CYS A 102 -9.46 11.35 -2.36
C CYS A 102 -8.61 12.61 -2.47
N GLU A 103 -8.22 13.18 -1.36
CA GLU A 103 -7.29 14.30 -1.30
C GLU A 103 -5.95 13.82 -0.72
N ILE A 104 -4.86 14.04 -1.47
CA ILE A 104 -3.51 13.78 -1.00
C ILE A 104 -2.83 15.12 -0.73
N ALA A 105 -3.04 15.65 0.47
CA ALA A 105 -2.40 16.87 0.92
C ALA A 105 -0.91 16.69 1.15
N LEU A 106 -0.11 17.72 0.87
CA LEU A 106 1.31 17.75 1.22
C LEU A 106 1.46 18.10 2.71
N TYR A 107 2.51 17.62 3.34
CA TYR A 107 2.91 18.10 4.65
C TYR A 107 3.40 19.54 4.54
N PRO A 108 2.95 20.46 5.42
CA PRO A 108 3.40 21.85 5.39
C PRO A 108 4.89 21.97 5.72
N GLU A 109 5.50 23.06 5.26
CA GLU A 109 6.89 23.37 5.61
C GLU A 109 7.07 23.39 7.14
N GLY A 110 8.18 22.84 7.62
CA GLY A 110 8.47 22.75 9.05
C GLY A 110 7.64 21.73 9.83
N TYR A 111 6.80 20.91 9.18
CA TYR A 111 6.01 19.89 9.87
C TYR A 111 6.85 18.84 10.61
N PHE A 112 8.02 18.52 10.10
CA PHE A 112 8.94 17.62 10.79
C PHE A 112 9.74 18.36 11.87
N THR A 113 9.09 18.60 13.00
CA THR A 113 9.71 19.30 14.14
C THR A 113 10.62 18.40 14.98
N THR A 114 10.42 17.09 14.94
CA THR A 114 11.22 16.08 15.63
C THR A 114 11.42 14.82 14.78
N LYS A 115 12.46 14.04 15.08
CA LYS A 115 12.68 12.73 14.45
C LYS A 115 11.49 11.77 14.62
N GLU A 116 10.83 11.81 15.76
CA GLU A 116 9.68 10.95 16.04
C GLU A 116 8.54 11.24 15.07
N ILE A 117 8.21 12.51 14.85
CA ILE A 117 7.19 12.93 13.89
C ILE A 117 7.60 12.50 12.49
N ALA A 118 8.82 12.81 12.10
CA ALA A 118 9.34 12.47 10.78
C ALA A 118 9.35 10.94 10.52
N ARG A 119 9.79 10.13 11.49
CA ARG A 119 9.73 8.66 11.40
C ARG A 119 8.30 8.15 11.29
N LYS A 120 7.36 8.73 12.03
CA LYS A 120 5.94 8.35 11.95
C LYS A 120 5.40 8.62 10.55
N CYS A 121 5.65 9.79 10.00
CA CYS A 121 5.22 10.16 8.65
C CYS A 121 5.88 9.30 7.57
N LEU A 122 7.19 9.07 7.66
CA LEU A 122 7.91 8.18 6.75
C LEU A 122 7.33 6.76 6.76
N ARG A 123 7.13 6.19 7.95
CA ARG A 123 6.59 4.83 8.10
C ARG A 123 5.18 4.70 7.54
N TRP A 124 4.40 5.77 7.67
CA TRP A 124 3.07 5.85 7.08
C TRP A 124 3.14 5.94 5.56
N GLU A 125 4.00 6.80 5.02
CA GLU A 125 4.18 6.94 3.58
C GLU A 125 4.70 5.65 2.93
N ARG A 126 5.67 4.97 3.56
CA ARG A 126 6.09 3.65 3.11
C ARG A 126 4.94 2.64 3.08
N ARG A 127 4.08 2.65 4.09
CA ARG A 127 2.91 1.77 4.14
C ARG A 127 1.94 2.04 2.98
N LEU A 128 1.71 3.30 2.65
CA LEU A 128 0.79 3.69 1.56
C LEU A 128 1.41 3.43 0.18
N GLU A 129 2.62 3.92 -0.04
CA GLU A 129 3.29 3.85 -1.35
C GLU A 129 3.67 2.40 -1.72
N MET A 130 4.18 1.62 -0.76
CA MET A 130 4.65 0.25 -0.96
C MET A 130 3.58 -0.80 -0.59
N ALA A 131 2.33 -0.37 -0.45
CA ALA A 131 1.23 -1.29 -0.14
C ALA A 131 1.12 -2.40 -1.19
N MET A 132 0.91 -3.63 -0.73
CA MET A 132 0.75 -4.85 -1.56
C MET A 132 2.01 -5.29 -2.33
N GLU A 133 3.19 -4.74 -2.01
CA GLU A 133 4.47 -5.08 -2.64
C GLU A 133 5.36 -5.94 -1.72
N ASN A 134 4.78 -6.64 -0.77
CA ASN A 134 5.41 -7.60 0.16
C ASN A 134 6.53 -7.04 1.07
N GLY A 135 6.91 -5.76 0.96
CA GLY A 135 7.99 -5.13 1.74
C GLY A 135 7.64 -4.86 3.21
N ARG A 136 6.35 -4.80 3.57
CA ARG A 136 5.88 -4.34 4.89
C ARG A 136 6.45 -5.13 6.06
N PHE A 137 6.51 -6.44 5.98
CA PHE A 137 7.01 -7.29 7.06
C PHE A 137 8.48 -7.03 7.36
N PHE A 138 9.29 -6.85 6.32
CA PHE A 138 10.71 -6.52 6.46
C PHE A 138 10.91 -5.15 7.10
N ASP A 139 10.12 -4.15 6.72
CA ASP A 139 10.13 -2.83 7.36
C ASP A 139 9.81 -2.91 8.86
N LEU A 140 8.75 -3.62 9.23
CA LEU A 140 8.38 -3.79 10.63
C LEU A 140 9.48 -4.47 11.45
N ARG A 141 10.16 -5.47 10.88
CA ARG A 141 11.26 -6.16 11.53
C ARG A 141 12.48 -5.25 11.73
N ARG A 142 12.94 -4.57 10.68
CA ARG A 142 14.11 -3.68 10.77
C ARG A 142 13.87 -2.48 11.69
N TRP A 143 12.64 -2.03 11.84
CA TRP A 143 12.26 -0.99 12.81
C TRP A 143 12.06 -1.51 14.24
N GLY A 144 12.13 -2.81 14.47
CA GLY A 144 11.93 -3.43 15.78
C GLY A 144 10.51 -3.35 16.34
N ILE A 145 9.51 -3.13 15.46
CA ILE A 145 8.10 -2.94 15.87
C ILE A 145 7.17 -4.06 15.37
N ALA A 146 7.70 -5.13 14.79
CA ALA A 146 6.89 -6.18 14.18
C ALA A 146 5.91 -6.81 15.19
N SER A 147 6.40 -7.30 16.31
CA SER A 147 5.55 -7.95 17.32
C SER A 147 4.42 -7.03 17.79
N LYS A 148 4.76 -5.80 18.22
CA LYS A 148 3.76 -4.83 18.68
C LYS A 148 2.70 -4.53 17.62
N THR A 149 3.14 -4.32 16.35
CA THR A 149 2.23 -3.93 15.27
C THR A 149 1.33 -5.08 14.85
N LEU A 150 1.87 -6.30 14.74
CA LEU A 150 1.10 -7.47 14.34
C LEU A 150 0.09 -7.87 15.42
N ASN A 151 0.49 -7.87 16.70
CA ASN A 151 -0.44 -8.16 17.78
C ASN A 151 -1.59 -7.14 17.83
N ALA A 152 -1.29 -5.85 17.67
CA ALA A 152 -2.34 -4.82 17.62
C ALA A 152 -3.28 -5.03 16.40
N TYR A 153 -2.72 -5.42 15.26
CA TYR A 153 -3.52 -5.74 14.07
C TYR A 153 -4.45 -6.93 14.33
N PHE A 154 -3.92 -8.04 14.84
CA PHE A 154 -4.74 -9.22 15.13
C PHE A 154 -5.84 -8.94 16.16
N GLN A 155 -5.55 -8.14 17.19
CA GLN A 155 -6.57 -7.72 18.16
C GLN A 155 -7.67 -6.88 17.52
N SER A 156 -7.31 -5.96 16.60
CA SER A 156 -8.30 -5.17 15.84
C SER A 156 -9.16 -6.05 14.95
N GLU A 157 -8.55 -6.97 14.19
CA GLU A 157 -9.26 -7.87 13.28
C GLU A 157 -10.21 -8.83 14.03
N GLN A 158 -9.83 -9.27 15.22
CA GLN A 158 -10.71 -10.09 16.04
C GLN A 158 -12.02 -9.38 16.42
N ASN A 159 -11.94 -8.08 16.67
CA ASN A 159 -13.06 -7.32 17.22
C ASN A 159 -13.93 -6.67 16.13
N ASP A 160 -13.32 -6.23 15.03
CA ASP A 160 -14.00 -5.36 14.07
C ASP A 160 -14.47 -6.07 12.79
N VAL A 161 -13.63 -6.90 12.20
CA VAL A 161 -13.88 -7.40 10.83
C VAL A 161 -14.45 -8.80 10.82
N TYR A 162 -14.05 -9.65 11.75
CA TYR A 162 -14.38 -11.08 11.74
C TYR A 162 -15.30 -11.50 12.89
N GLU A 163 -15.79 -10.56 13.69
CA GLU A 163 -16.75 -10.87 14.74
C GLU A 163 -18.03 -11.50 14.15
N GLY A 164 -18.35 -12.71 14.62
CA GLY A 164 -19.50 -13.46 14.12
C GLY A 164 -19.30 -14.22 12.81
N GLN A 165 -18.13 -14.16 12.17
CA GLN A 165 -17.78 -14.96 10.99
C GLN A 165 -16.98 -16.21 11.37
N ALA A 166 -17.03 -17.25 10.50
CA ALA A 166 -16.32 -18.51 10.73
C ALA A 166 -14.81 -18.35 11.02
N TYR A 167 -14.19 -17.30 10.48
CA TYR A 167 -12.77 -16.98 10.67
C TYR A 167 -12.47 -16.18 11.94
N GLY A 168 -13.47 -15.55 12.58
CA GLY A 168 -13.28 -14.85 13.84
C GLY A 168 -12.73 -15.77 14.94
N GLN A 169 -13.18 -17.03 14.97
CA GLN A 169 -12.66 -18.03 15.89
C GLN A 169 -11.20 -18.38 15.61
N TYR A 170 -10.82 -18.51 14.34
CA TYR A 170 -9.44 -18.79 13.94
C TYR A 170 -8.46 -17.73 14.46
N TYR A 171 -8.82 -16.44 14.41
CA TYR A 171 -7.99 -15.37 14.95
C TYR A 171 -7.98 -15.35 16.50
N LYS A 172 -9.03 -15.81 17.15
CA LYS A 172 -9.08 -15.94 18.63
C LYS A 172 -8.17 -17.05 19.12
N ASP A 173 -8.03 -18.13 18.36
CA ASP A 173 -7.26 -19.30 18.72
C ASP A 173 -5.75 -19.17 18.36
N ALA A 174 -5.38 -18.13 17.64
CA ALA A 174 -3.99 -17.91 17.18
C ALA A 174 -3.06 -17.22 18.20
N HIS A 175 -3.46 -17.17 19.49
CA HIS A 175 -2.67 -16.59 20.61
C HIS A 175 -2.03 -17.64 21.49
#